data_b44a2210bd3c94ab8119965bfff5ab24
#
_entry.id   b44a2210bd3c94ab8119965bfff5ab24
#
_cell.length_a   1.000
_cell.length_b   1.000
_cell.length_c   1.000
_cell.angle_alpha   90.00
_cell.angle_beta   90.00
_cell.angle_gamma   90.00
#
_symmetry.space_group_name_H-M   'P 1'
#
loop_
_entity.id
_entity.type
_entity.pdbx_description
1 polymer ?
#
loop_
_entity_poly.entity_id
_entity_poly.type
_entity_poly.pdbx_seq_one_letter_code
_entity_poly.pdbx_strand_id
1 'polypeptide(L)'
;MESVPFSRAYTHGRMWRQREAAGERYFACPFAAAHAMTLPTLSLLETRILGVLVEKQHTVPDSYPLSLNALTLGCNQKTARDPVINASEGDVLAALDTLKSLHLVLEGSGSRVPRFEHNVARVLKLPGQSVALLAMLMLRGPQTAAELRLNSERLHRFADISSVEGFLDEMATHEPPFVVKLARAPGARESRWAHLVSGPVADAAPAAPQGGPGSPLADTALGMSEVAAMRAEQLRMKGELDRLRAQMARLAKELGVDLDGDVSDEG
;
A
#
# COMPACT_ATOMS: atom_id res chain seq x y z
N MET A 1 -1.21 39.13 49.53
CA MET A 1 -0.55 38.01 48.82
C MET A 1 -1.57 36.88 48.75
N GLU A 2 -2.43 36.90 47.77
CA GLU A 2 -3.42 35.83 47.57
C GLU A 2 -3.13 35.16 46.22
N SER A 3 -2.86 33.90 46.28
CA SER A 3 -2.58 33.04 45.13
C SER A 3 -3.87 32.64 44.43
N VAL A 4 -3.99 33.00 43.15
CA VAL A 4 -5.11 32.60 42.25
C VAL A 4 -4.83 31.21 41.67
N PRO A 5 -5.74 30.24 41.76
CA PRO A 5 -5.51 28.89 41.23
C PRO A 5 -5.65 28.87 39.70
N PHE A 6 -4.64 28.30 39.05
CA PHE A 6 -4.66 27.97 37.61
C PHE A 6 -5.58 26.75 37.35
N SER A 7 -6.68 26.97 36.68
CA SER A 7 -7.51 25.87 36.15
C SER A 7 -7.13 25.59 34.70
N ARG A 8 -6.61 24.39 34.46
CA ARG A 8 -6.17 23.89 33.16
C ARG A 8 -7.29 23.10 32.53
N ALA A 9 -7.87 23.61 31.45
CA ALA A 9 -8.75 22.83 30.58
C ALA A 9 -8.26 22.95 29.14
N TYR A 10 -7.77 21.84 28.61
CA TYR A 10 -7.41 21.68 27.18
C TYR A 10 -8.62 21.14 26.45
N THR A 11 -9.16 21.87 25.49
CA THR A 11 -9.99 21.33 24.42
C THR A 11 -9.86 22.22 23.19
N HIS A 12 -9.44 21.61 22.09
CA HIS A 12 -9.51 22.03 20.68
C HIS A 12 -9.80 23.52 20.40
N GLY A 13 -8.77 24.25 19.98
CA GLY A 13 -8.95 25.49 19.20
C GLY A 13 -9.62 26.67 19.89
N ARG A 14 -9.58 26.80 21.22
CA ARG A 14 -10.22 27.92 21.91
C ARG A 14 -9.22 28.96 22.41
N MET A 15 -9.61 30.21 22.22
CA MET A 15 -8.92 31.40 22.72
C MET A 15 -8.80 31.41 24.24
N TRP A 16 -7.65 31.80 24.74
CA TRP A 16 -7.42 32.07 26.14
C TRP A 16 -8.06 33.41 26.56
N ARG A 17 -8.80 33.42 27.66
CA ARG A 17 -9.36 34.62 28.24
C ARG A 17 -8.53 34.97 29.50
N GLN A 18 -7.82 36.08 29.45
CA GLN A 18 -7.25 36.69 30.65
C GLN A 18 -8.12 37.88 31.08
N ARG A 19 -8.54 37.90 32.35
CA ARG A 19 -9.30 38.98 32.92
C ARG A 19 -8.31 39.95 33.58
N GLU A 20 -8.13 41.13 33.00
CA GLU A 20 -7.53 42.27 33.65
C GLU A 20 -8.58 43.36 33.89
N ALA A 21 -8.40 44.13 34.96
CA ALA A 21 -9.38 45.08 35.52
C ALA A 21 -9.72 46.29 34.62
N ALA A 22 -9.29 46.32 33.37
CA ALA A 22 -9.57 47.37 32.40
C ALA A 22 -9.59 46.86 30.99
N GLY A 23 -10.70 46.27 30.57
CA GLY A 23 -10.99 45.94 29.17
C GLY A 23 -10.54 44.52 28.75
N GLU A 24 -11.47 43.80 28.14
CA GLU A 24 -11.23 42.49 27.56
C GLU A 24 -10.33 42.61 26.29
N ARG A 25 -9.10 42.10 26.36
CA ARG A 25 -8.24 41.96 25.18
C ARG A 25 -8.13 40.50 24.83
N TYR A 26 -8.43 40.15 23.59
CA TYR A 26 -8.26 38.83 23.04
C TYR A 26 -6.89 38.76 22.38
N PHE A 27 -5.98 37.92 22.91
CA PHE A 27 -4.75 37.59 22.25
C PHE A 27 -4.96 36.31 21.47
N ALA A 28 -4.88 36.38 20.16
CA ALA A 28 -4.72 35.19 19.33
C ALA A 28 -3.34 34.60 19.64
N CYS A 29 -3.30 33.35 20.09
CA CYS A 29 -2.05 32.62 20.29
C CYS A 29 -1.35 32.48 18.94
N PRO A 30 -0.13 33.04 18.73
CA PRO A 30 0.56 32.94 17.46
C PRO A 30 1.05 31.52 17.14
N PHE A 31 0.84 30.57 18.04
CA PHE A 31 1.19 29.15 17.86
C PHE A 31 0.05 28.28 17.31
N ALA A 32 -1.13 28.85 17.04
CA ALA A 32 -2.26 28.11 16.46
C ALA A 32 -2.31 28.14 14.93
N ALA A 33 -1.28 28.66 14.26
CA ALA A 33 -0.98 28.26 12.91
C ALA A 33 -0.20 26.93 12.96
N ALA A 34 -0.83 25.86 13.48
CA ALA A 34 -0.48 24.53 13.03
C ALA A 34 -0.66 24.59 11.50
N HIS A 35 0.45 24.68 10.78
CA HIS A 35 0.46 24.44 9.35
C HIS A 35 -0.20 23.07 9.21
N ALA A 36 -1.46 23.03 8.82
CA ALA A 36 -2.03 21.87 8.23
C ALA A 36 -1.09 21.58 7.06
N MET A 37 -0.22 20.62 7.21
CA MET A 37 0.63 20.15 6.11
C MET A 37 -0.35 19.58 5.09
N THR A 38 -0.82 20.45 4.19
CA THR A 38 -1.55 20.00 3.01
C THR A 38 -0.54 19.21 2.20
N LEU A 39 -0.63 17.88 2.31
CA LEU A 39 0.19 17.01 1.49
C LEU A 39 -0.08 17.37 0.02
N PRO A 40 0.93 17.70 -0.78
CA PRO A 40 0.71 17.92 -2.21
C PRO A 40 0.17 16.65 -2.84
N THR A 41 -0.58 16.79 -3.91
CA THR A 41 -1.08 15.65 -4.68
C THR A 41 0.09 14.82 -5.19
N LEU A 42 0.15 13.55 -4.79
CA LEU A 42 1.20 12.64 -5.22
C LEU A 42 0.86 12.02 -6.58
N SER A 43 1.87 11.81 -7.40
CA SER A 43 1.75 11.09 -8.67
C SER A 43 1.47 9.59 -8.43
N LEU A 44 1.03 8.90 -9.48
CA LEU A 44 0.81 7.44 -9.44
C LEU A 44 2.09 6.68 -9.05
N LEU A 45 3.26 7.13 -9.52
CA LEU A 45 4.53 6.47 -9.19
C LEU A 45 4.93 6.72 -7.73
N GLU A 46 4.73 7.91 -7.22
CA GLU A 46 5.01 8.25 -5.81
C GLU A 46 4.13 7.44 -4.85
N THR A 47 2.83 7.34 -5.13
CA THR A 47 1.92 6.49 -4.33
C THR A 47 2.28 5.02 -4.45
N ARG A 48 2.69 4.55 -5.64
CA ARG A 48 3.17 3.19 -5.85
C ARG A 48 4.41 2.89 -5.01
N ILE A 49 5.38 3.79 -4.98
CA ILE A 49 6.60 3.67 -4.17
C ILE A 49 6.24 3.55 -2.67
N LEU A 50 5.39 4.43 -2.16
CA LEU A 50 4.95 4.37 -0.77
C LEU A 50 4.25 3.06 -0.44
N GLY A 51 3.31 2.64 -1.28
CA GLY A 51 2.60 1.38 -1.11
C GLY A 51 3.54 0.17 -1.09
N VAL A 52 4.54 0.13 -1.99
CA VAL A 52 5.55 -0.93 -2.04
C VAL A 52 6.41 -0.94 -0.78
N LEU A 53 6.88 0.23 -0.32
CA LEU A 53 7.69 0.32 0.88
C LEU A 53 6.93 -0.18 2.11
N VAL A 54 5.67 0.21 2.29
CA VAL A 54 4.80 -0.29 3.38
C VAL A 54 4.60 -1.81 3.25
N GLU A 55 4.26 -2.29 2.05
CA GLU A 55 4.07 -3.73 1.82
C GLU A 55 5.34 -4.53 2.17
N LYS A 56 6.50 -4.11 1.67
CA LYS A 56 7.76 -4.86 1.84
C LYS A 56 8.29 -4.80 3.28
N GLN A 57 8.03 -3.76 4.03
CA GLN A 57 8.34 -3.72 5.46
C GLN A 57 7.71 -4.90 6.22
N HIS A 58 6.48 -5.27 5.87
CA HIS A 58 5.76 -6.36 6.54
C HIS A 58 6.01 -7.73 5.91
N THR A 59 6.22 -7.79 4.59
CA THR A 59 6.29 -9.07 3.87
C THR A 59 7.71 -9.60 3.69
N VAL A 60 8.72 -8.74 3.73
CA VAL A 60 10.14 -9.11 3.52
C VAL A 60 11.05 -8.29 4.47
N PRO A 61 10.86 -8.38 5.79
CA PRO A 61 11.58 -7.53 6.76
C PRO A 61 13.11 -7.69 6.66
N ASP A 62 13.62 -8.87 6.34
CA ASP A 62 15.06 -9.15 6.25
C ASP A 62 15.77 -8.33 5.15
N SER A 63 15.06 -7.96 4.10
CA SER A 63 15.61 -7.14 3.01
C SER A 63 15.20 -5.66 3.09
N TYR A 64 14.44 -5.28 4.09
CA TYR A 64 14.04 -3.89 4.37
C TYR A 64 15.06 -3.20 5.28
N PRO A 65 15.42 -1.94 5.03
CA PRO A 65 15.00 -1.00 3.96
C PRO A 65 15.46 -1.41 2.56
N LEU A 66 14.67 -1.04 1.53
CA LEU A 66 14.88 -1.49 0.15
C LEU A 66 15.96 -0.71 -0.60
N SER A 67 16.74 -1.39 -1.44
CA SER A 67 17.59 -0.74 -2.45
C SER A 67 16.73 -0.19 -3.61
N LEU A 68 17.27 0.73 -4.43
CA LEU A 68 16.60 1.28 -5.60
C LEU A 68 16.11 0.18 -6.55
N ASN A 69 16.97 -0.78 -6.88
CA ASN A 69 16.62 -1.90 -7.75
C ASN A 69 15.46 -2.74 -7.18
N ALA A 70 15.53 -3.13 -5.90
CA ALA A 70 14.45 -3.88 -5.25
C ALA A 70 13.12 -3.12 -5.23
N LEU A 71 13.18 -1.80 -5.03
CA LEU A 71 12.02 -0.93 -5.05
C LEU A 71 11.42 -0.82 -6.46
N THR A 72 12.25 -0.63 -7.49
CA THR A 72 11.83 -0.59 -8.90
C THR A 72 11.15 -1.89 -9.32
N LEU A 73 11.74 -3.05 -8.96
CA LEU A 73 11.12 -4.36 -9.18
C LEU A 73 9.78 -4.48 -8.45
N GLY A 74 9.68 -3.98 -7.21
CA GLY A 74 8.44 -3.95 -6.43
C GLY A 74 7.35 -3.10 -7.06
N CYS A 75 7.70 -1.95 -7.66
CA CYS A 75 6.78 -1.06 -8.38
C CYS A 75 6.24 -1.69 -9.66
N ASN A 76 7.09 -2.40 -10.39
CA ASN A 76 6.81 -3.00 -11.69
C ASN A 76 6.20 -4.42 -11.61
N GLN A 77 5.85 -4.90 -10.42
CA GLN A 77 5.18 -6.19 -10.26
C GLN A 77 3.90 -6.24 -11.11
N LYS A 78 3.69 -7.38 -11.80
CA LYS A 78 2.51 -7.60 -12.64
C LYS A 78 1.28 -8.05 -11.84
N THR A 79 1.49 -8.54 -10.63
CA THR A 79 0.42 -9.05 -9.74
C THR A 79 0.23 -8.14 -8.54
N ALA A 80 -1.00 -8.03 -8.06
CA ALA A 80 -1.35 -7.21 -6.90
C ALA A 80 -1.02 -5.71 -7.09
N ARG A 81 -1.08 -5.23 -8.33
CA ARG A 81 -0.84 -3.83 -8.73
C ARG A 81 -1.90 -3.40 -9.74
N ASP A 82 -2.54 -2.28 -9.49
CA ASP A 82 -3.47 -1.64 -10.40
C ASP A 82 -3.22 -0.12 -10.40
N PRO A 83 -2.94 0.48 -11.57
CA PRO A 83 -2.58 -0.14 -12.84
C PRO A 83 -1.19 -0.80 -12.79
N VAL A 84 -0.92 -1.73 -13.70
CA VAL A 84 0.45 -2.25 -13.89
C VAL A 84 1.27 -1.16 -14.58
N ILE A 85 2.46 -0.88 -14.04
CA ILE A 85 3.37 0.14 -14.56
C ILE A 85 4.71 -0.49 -14.96
N ASN A 86 5.49 0.25 -15.74
CA ASN A 86 6.85 -0.10 -16.09
C ASN A 86 7.74 1.14 -15.96
N ALA A 87 8.09 1.48 -14.71
CA ALA A 87 8.93 2.61 -14.40
C ALA A 87 10.41 2.24 -14.50
N SER A 88 11.23 3.14 -15.02
CA SER A 88 12.68 3.00 -14.99
C SER A 88 13.25 3.32 -13.59
N GLU A 89 14.48 2.90 -13.31
CA GLU A 89 15.17 3.30 -12.06
C GLU A 89 15.33 4.82 -11.95
N GLY A 90 15.50 5.51 -13.07
CA GLY A 90 15.58 6.97 -13.12
C GLY A 90 14.28 7.65 -12.70
N ASP A 91 13.14 7.13 -13.17
CA ASP A 91 11.82 7.65 -12.77
C ASP A 91 11.57 7.43 -11.28
N VAL A 92 11.92 6.23 -10.78
CA VAL A 92 11.79 5.89 -9.36
C VAL A 92 12.68 6.79 -8.50
N LEU A 93 13.91 7.06 -8.93
CA LEU A 93 14.82 7.95 -8.22
C LEU A 93 14.29 9.38 -8.15
N ALA A 94 13.79 9.93 -9.26
CA ALA A 94 13.17 11.25 -9.28
C ALA A 94 11.95 11.36 -8.35
N ALA A 95 11.09 10.33 -8.35
CA ALA A 95 9.94 10.26 -7.44
C ALA A 95 10.38 10.13 -5.96
N LEU A 96 11.46 9.38 -5.68
CA LEU A 96 12.04 9.29 -4.34
C LEU A 96 12.55 10.65 -3.84
N ASP A 97 13.16 11.48 -4.71
CA ASP A 97 13.63 12.80 -4.31
C ASP A 97 12.46 13.70 -3.88
N THR A 98 11.35 13.66 -4.60
CA THR A 98 10.11 14.34 -4.18
C THR A 98 9.62 13.81 -2.83
N LEU A 99 9.52 12.50 -2.66
CA LEU A 99 9.04 11.88 -1.41
C LEU A 99 9.96 12.16 -0.22
N LYS A 100 11.27 12.24 -0.44
CA LYS A 100 12.24 12.66 0.60
C LYS A 100 12.03 14.12 1.00
N SER A 101 11.79 15.02 0.03
CA SER A 101 11.49 16.42 0.33
C SER A 101 10.23 16.61 1.18
N LEU A 102 9.27 15.67 1.05
CA LEU A 102 8.05 15.60 1.83
C LEU A 102 8.22 14.80 3.15
N HIS A 103 9.41 14.31 3.45
CA HIS A 103 9.71 13.44 4.58
C HIS A 103 8.91 12.13 4.64
N LEU A 104 8.25 11.75 3.55
CA LEU A 104 7.49 10.50 3.44
C LEU A 104 8.38 9.27 3.26
N VAL A 105 9.59 9.47 2.74
CA VAL A 105 10.63 8.46 2.60
C VAL A 105 11.90 8.95 3.25
N LEU A 106 12.59 8.06 3.94
CA LEU A 106 13.91 8.28 4.53
C LEU A 106 14.94 7.45 3.79
N GLU A 107 16.12 8.03 3.60
CA GLU A 107 17.27 7.35 2.99
C GLU A 107 18.27 6.99 4.09
N GLY A 108 18.56 5.70 4.24
CA GLY A 108 19.54 5.20 5.20
C GLY A 108 20.96 5.30 4.66
N SER A 109 21.85 5.93 5.42
CA SER A 109 23.25 6.20 5.05
C SER A 109 24.24 5.12 5.51
N GLY A 110 23.77 4.01 6.12
CA GLY A 110 24.62 3.00 6.77
C GLY A 110 25.24 1.93 5.86
N SER A 111 24.97 1.95 4.56
CA SER A 111 25.46 0.94 3.60
C SER A 111 26.08 1.55 2.35
N ARG A 112 26.88 0.73 1.60
CA ARG A 112 27.48 1.16 0.31
C ARG A 112 26.42 1.52 -0.74
N VAL A 113 25.22 0.99 -0.60
CA VAL A 113 24.09 1.22 -1.51
C VAL A 113 22.99 1.95 -0.74
N PRO A 114 22.45 3.06 -1.25
CA PRO A 114 21.32 3.76 -0.64
C PRO A 114 20.14 2.81 -0.41
N ARG A 115 19.53 2.91 0.76
CA ARG A 115 18.35 2.13 1.12
C ARG A 115 17.24 3.07 1.57
N PHE A 116 16.02 2.73 1.21
CA PHE A 116 14.85 3.58 1.38
C PHE A 116 13.83 2.91 2.31
N GLU A 117 13.31 3.70 3.24
CA GLU A 117 12.23 3.30 4.13
C GLU A 117 11.12 4.35 4.14
N HIS A 118 9.88 3.91 4.39
CA HIS A 118 8.77 4.85 4.49
C HIS A 118 8.65 5.46 5.89
N ASN A 119 8.12 6.67 5.94
CA ASN A 119 7.82 7.40 7.17
C ASN A 119 6.34 7.83 7.22
N VAL A 120 5.48 7.11 6.50
CA VAL A 120 4.06 7.44 6.28
C VAL A 120 3.30 7.61 7.59
N ALA A 121 3.44 6.65 8.52
CA ALA A 121 2.74 6.67 9.80
C ALA A 121 3.00 7.96 10.59
N ARG A 122 4.24 8.42 10.63
CA ARG A 122 4.64 9.61 11.38
C ARG A 122 4.22 10.91 10.69
N VAL A 123 4.41 10.99 9.37
CA VAL A 123 4.09 12.20 8.59
C VAL A 123 2.58 12.40 8.50
N LEU A 124 1.83 11.36 8.20
CA LEU A 124 0.37 11.42 8.09
C LEU A 124 -0.34 11.30 9.45
N LYS A 125 0.40 11.00 10.53
CA LYS A 125 -0.14 10.77 11.89
C LYS A 125 -1.21 9.67 11.92
N LEU A 126 -1.04 8.65 11.07
CA LEU A 126 -1.95 7.52 10.97
C LEU A 126 -1.44 6.33 11.79
N PRO A 127 -2.33 5.56 12.44
CA PRO A 127 -1.96 4.30 13.06
C PRO A 127 -1.57 3.26 12.00
N GLY A 128 -0.77 2.27 12.39
CA GLY A 128 -0.26 1.25 11.47
C GLY A 128 -1.34 0.50 10.69
N GLN A 129 -2.51 0.29 11.29
CA GLN A 129 -3.68 -0.32 10.66
C GLN A 129 -4.18 0.50 9.47
N SER A 130 -4.35 1.80 9.68
CA SER A 130 -4.76 2.74 8.63
C SER A 130 -3.71 2.85 7.53
N VAL A 131 -2.40 2.83 7.88
CA VAL A 131 -1.31 2.81 6.90
C VAL A 131 -1.36 1.55 6.03
N ALA A 132 -1.67 0.39 6.61
CA ALA A 132 -1.80 -0.86 5.87
C ALA A 132 -2.96 -0.80 4.86
N LEU A 133 -4.13 -0.28 5.26
CA LEU A 133 -5.28 -0.08 4.37
C LEU A 133 -4.98 0.93 3.26
N LEU A 134 -4.38 2.05 3.62
CA LEU A 134 -3.98 3.08 2.65
C LEU A 134 -2.99 2.53 1.62
N ALA A 135 -2.00 1.74 2.04
CA ALA A 135 -1.06 1.08 1.15
C ALA A 135 -1.75 0.13 0.18
N MET A 136 -2.76 -0.64 0.62
CA MET A 136 -3.52 -1.51 -0.26
C MET A 136 -4.32 -0.73 -1.29
N LEU A 137 -4.93 0.40 -0.91
CA LEU A 137 -5.62 1.29 -1.86
C LEU A 137 -4.65 1.92 -2.87
N MET A 138 -3.44 2.32 -2.44
CA MET A 138 -2.40 2.84 -3.33
C MET A 138 -1.86 1.79 -4.31
N LEU A 139 -1.81 0.52 -3.92
CA LEU A 139 -1.27 -0.56 -4.75
C LEU A 139 -2.29 -1.15 -5.72
N ARG A 140 -3.54 -1.29 -5.29
CA ARG A 140 -4.59 -2.04 -6.02
C ARG A 140 -5.77 -1.18 -6.47
N GLY A 141 -5.73 0.14 -6.21
CA GLY A 141 -6.84 1.02 -6.55
C GLY A 141 -8.06 0.83 -5.64
N PRO A 142 -9.25 1.24 -6.10
CA PRO A 142 -10.48 1.21 -5.31
C PRO A 142 -10.94 -0.21 -4.97
N GLN A 143 -11.22 -0.47 -3.67
CA GLN A 143 -11.61 -1.78 -3.14
C GLN A 143 -12.78 -1.67 -2.16
N THR A 144 -13.54 -2.75 -2.01
CA THR A 144 -14.53 -2.90 -0.93
C THR A 144 -13.84 -3.16 0.41
N ALA A 145 -14.53 -2.97 1.53
CA ALA A 145 -13.99 -3.27 2.86
C ALA A 145 -13.63 -4.76 3.02
N ALA A 146 -14.41 -5.65 2.39
CA ALA A 146 -14.15 -7.08 2.39
C ALA A 146 -12.87 -7.42 1.60
N GLU A 147 -12.68 -6.84 0.40
CA GLU A 147 -11.46 -7.00 -0.39
C GLU A 147 -10.23 -6.45 0.35
N LEU A 148 -10.35 -5.28 0.98
CA LEU A 148 -9.28 -4.68 1.78
C LEU A 148 -8.86 -5.57 2.94
N ARG A 149 -9.84 -6.16 3.66
CA ARG A 149 -9.55 -7.09 4.75
C ARG A 149 -8.71 -8.28 4.27
N LEU A 150 -9.09 -8.89 3.16
CA LEU A 150 -8.36 -10.03 2.59
C LEU A 150 -6.98 -9.63 2.08
N ASN A 151 -6.90 -8.54 1.34
CA ASN A 151 -5.66 -8.11 0.70
C ASN A 151 -4.63 -7.57 1.70
N SER A 152 -5.07 -7.03 2.84
CA SER A 152 -4.20 -6.50 3.89
C SER A 152 -3.72 -7.54 4.90
N GLU A 153 -4.15 -8.80 4.84
CA GLU A 153 -3.87 -9.82 5.84
C GLU A 153 -2.37 -9.99 6.15
N ARG A 154 -1.52 -9.82 5.14
CA ARG A 154 -0.05 -9.91 5.29
C ARG A 154 0.59 -8.66 5.89
N LEU A 155 -0.10 -7.53 5.90
CA LEU A 155 0.37 -6.27 6.48
C LEU A 155 -0.20 -6.08 7.89
N HIS A 156 -1.49 -6.29 8.02
CA HIS A 156 -2.21 -6.26 9.28
C HIS A 156 -3.45 -7.16 9.23
N ARG A 157 -3.62 -7.98 10.26
CA ARG A 157 -4.77 -8.89 10.37
C ARG A 157 -5.92 -8.21 11.10
N PHE A 158 -6.94 -7.81 10.34
CA PHE A 158 -8.18 -7.26 10.92
C PHE A 158 -9.10 -8.38 11.40
N ALA A 159 -9.75 -8.17 12.54
CA ALA A 159 -10.67 -9.15 13.13
C ALA A 159 -11.87 -9.40 12.21
N ASP A 160 -12.51 -8.33 11.76
CA ASP A 160 -13.71 -8.37 10.93
C ASP A 160 -13.76 -7.20 9.93
N ILE A 161 -14.80 -7.16 9.09
CA ILE A 161 -15.01 -6.11 8.10
C ILE A 161 -15.36 -4.79 8.79
N SER A 162 -16.09 -4.83 9.91
CA SER A 162 -16.48 -3.62 10.66
C SER A 162 -15.27 -2.88 11.20
N SER A 163 -14.24 -3.62 11.64
CA SER A 163 -12.96 -3.02 12.05
C SER A 163 -12.29 -2.27 10.89
N VAL A 164 -12.31 -2.83 9.68
CA VAL A 164 -11.77 -2.16 8.48
C VAL A 164 -12.56 -0.91 8.17
N GLU A 165 -13.91 -0.98 8.19
CA GLU A 165 -14.78 0.17 7.95
C GLU A 165 -14.54 1.28 8.97
N GLY A 166 -14.36 0.95 10.25
CA GLY A 166 -14.04 1.93 11.30
C GLY A 166 -12.76 2.73 11.01
N PHE A 167 -11.67 2.07 10.62
CA PHE A 167 -10.43 2.76 10.23
C PHE A 167 -10.58 3.57 8.93
N LEU A 168 -11.38 3.10 7.97
CA LEU A 168 -11.66 3.83 6.73
C LEU A 168 -12.50 5.08 7.00
N ASP A 169 -13.51 4.98 7.85
CA ASP A 169 -14.35 6.12 8.26
C ASP A 169 -13.52 7.16 9.03
N GLU A 170 -12.62 6.72 9.91
CA GLU A 170 -11.67 7.62 10.60
C GLU A 170 -10.78 8.36 9.60
N MET A 171 -10.21 7.67 8.61
CA MET A 171 -9.40 8.30 7.56
C MET A 171 -10.21 9.22 6.64
N ALA A 172 -11.50 8.96 6.45
CA ALA A 172 -12.39 9.81 5.65
C ALA A 172 -12.81 11.08 6.39
N THR A 173 -12.86 11.06 7.72
CA THR A 173 -13.16 12.23 8.57
C THR A 173 -11.93 13.07 8.93
N HIS A 174 -10.75 12.62 8.55
CA HIS A 174 -9.51 13.36 8.77
C HIS A 174 -9.49 14.67 7.94
N GLU A 175 -8.77 15.69 8.41
CA GLU A 175 -8.60 16.97 7.69
C GLU A 175 -7.11 17.17 7.33
N PRO A 176 -6.74 17.07 6.03
CA PRO A 176 -7.55 16.65 4.87
C PRO A 176 -7.87 15.14 4.88
N PRO A 177 -8.96 14.70 4.22
CA PRO A 177 -9.32 13.29 4.17
C PRO A 177 -8.34 12.49 3.32
N PHE A 178 -8.01 11.27 3.76
CA PHE A 178 -7.08 10.38 3.04
C PHE A 178 -7.79 9.38 2.13
N VAL A 179 -9.05 9.08 2.43
CA VAL A 179 -9.86 8.15 1.66
C VAL A 179 -11.27 8.68 1.47
N VAL A 180 -11.96 8.15 0.48
CA VAL A 180 -13.36 8.46 0.19
C VAL A 180 -14.13 7.18 -0.13
N LYS A 181 -15.36 7.12 0.35
CA LYS A 181 -16.31 6.06 -0.01
C LYS A 181 -16.99 6.44 -1.32
N LEU A 182 -16.75 5.67 -2.36
CA LEU A 182 -17.34 5.90 -3.67
C LEU A 182 -18.83 5.53 -3.69
N ALA A 183 -19.58 6.18 -4.55
CA ALA A 183 -20.96 5.81 -4.81
C ALA A 183 -21.02 4.34 -5.27
N ARG A 184 -22.08 3.66 -4.86
CA ARG A 184 -22.27 2.27 -5.27
C ARG A 184 -22.51 2.19 -6.77
N ALA A 185 -21.71 1.40 -7.46
CA ALA A 185 -21.93 1.16 -8.88
C ALA A 185 -23.27 0.40 -9.11
N PRO A 186 -23.98 0.66 -10.22
CA PRO A 186 -25.19 -0.08 -10.53
C PRO A 186 -24.94 -1.60 -10.56
N GLY A 187 -25.73 -2.35 -9.78
CA GLY A 187 -25.59 -3.80 -9.63
C GLY A 187 -24.55 -4.26 -8.60
N ALA A 188 -23.73 -3.39 -8.05
CA ALA A 188 -22.81 -3.75 -6.98
C ALA A 188 -23.54 -3.86 -5.62
N ARG A 189 -23.13 -4.81 -4.79
CA ARG A 189 -23.68 -4.97 -3.43
C ARG A 189 -23.07 -4.02 -2.43
N GLU A 190 -21.79 -3.68 -2.60
CA GLU A 190 -21.01 -2.87 -1.66
C GLU A 190 -20.41 -1.65 -2.34
N SER A 191 -20.17 -0.59 -1.57
CA SER A 191 -19.42 0.58 -2.00
C SER A 191 -17.93 0.29 -1.95
N ARG A 192 -17.16 0.89 -2.85
CA ARG A 192 -15.70 0.83 -2.84
C ARG A 192 -15.12 2.05 -2.15
N TRP A 193 -13.94 1.88 -1.59
CA TRP A 193 -13.14 2.95 -1.01
C TRP A 193 -11.97 3.25 -1.93
N ALA A 194 -11.63 4.52 -2.06
CA ALA A 194 -10.49 4.99 -2.82
C ALA A 194 -9.63 5.95 -1.98
N HIS A 195 -8.33 6.00 -2.22
CA HIS A 195 -7.46 6.98 -1.58
C HIS A 195 -7.53 8.34 -2.29
N LEU A 196 -7.30 9.42 -1.54
CA LEU A 196 -7.27 10.79 -2.03
C LEU A 196 -5.87 11.38 -2.12
N VAL A 197 -4.84 10.59 -1.84
CA VAL A 197 -3.43 11.04 -1.81
C VAL A 197 -2.95 11.48 -3.20
N SER A 198 -3.55 10.96 -4.27
CA SER A 198 -3.31 11.40 -5.66
C SER A 198 -4.30 12.48 -6.14
N GLY A 199 -4.96 13.14 -5.21
CA GLY A 199 -6.00 14.12 -5.53
C GLY A 199 -7.40 13.52 -5.52
N PRO A 200 -8.43 14.34 -5.80
CA PRO A 200 -9.80 13.89 -5.83
C PRO A 200 -9.94 12.82 -6.91
N VAL A 201 -10.58 11.73 -6.54
CA VAL A 201 -11.02 10.73 -7.53
C VAL A 201 -12.03 11.46 -8.39
N ALA A 202 -11.70 11.69 -9.67
CA ALA A 202 -12.69 12.15 -10.62
C ALA A 202 -13.89 11.23 -10.45
N ASP A 203 -15.06 11.83 -10.10
CA ASP A 203 -16.29 11.08 -9.93
C ASP A 203 -16.30 10.00 -11.01
N ALA A 204 -16.24 8.76 -10.58
CA ALA A 204 -16.48 7.67 -11.48
C ALA A 204 -17.95 7.81 -11.89
N ALA A 205 -18.21 8.72 -12.84
CA ALA A 205 -19.32 8.54 -13.74
C ALA A 205 -19.33 7.06 -14.07
N PRO A 206 -20.47 6.36 -14.00
CA PRO A 206 -20.52 4.93 -14.23
C PRO A 206 -19.69 4.71 -15.48
N ALA A 207 -18.49 4.19 -15.32
CA ALA A 207 -17.60 3.91 -16.43
C ALA A 207 -18.45 3.05 -17.34
N ALA A 208 -18.76 3.60 -18.51
CA ALA A 208 -19.22 2.75 -19.60
C ALA A 208 -18.30 1.54 -19.57
N PRO A 209 -18.80 0.31 -19.76
CA PRO A 209 -18.03 -0.90 -19.56
C PRO A 209 -16.85 -0.92 -20.53
N GLN A 210 -15.81 -0.22 -20.17
CA GLN A 210 -14.48 -0.45 -20.68
C GLN A 210 -14.01 -1.67 -19.93
N GLY A 211 -13.96 -2.79 -20.62
CA GLY A 211 -13.68 -4.10 -20.10
C GLY A 211 -12.40 -4.16 -19.29
N GLY A 212 -12.53 -3.84 -18.00
CA GLY A 212 -11.61 -4.22 -16.97
C GLY A 212 -12.26 -5.33 -16.16
N PRO A 213 -11.55 -6.39 -15.77
CA PRO A 213 -12.10 -7.61 -15.20
C PRO A 213 -12.67 -7.33 -13.81
N GLY A 214 -13.99 -7.33 -13.67
CA GLY A 214 -14.65 -7.08 -12.39
C GLY A 214 -16.17 -7.26 -12.39
N SER A 215 -16.73 -8.04 -13.32
CA SER A 215 -18.12 -8.50 -13.20
C SER A 215 -18.12 -9.93 -12.68
N PRO A 216 -18.85 -10.25 -11.58
CA PRO A 216 -18.83 -11.58 -10.97
C PRO A 216 -19.24 -12.74 -11.93
N LEU A 217 -19.91 -12.44 -13.02
CA LEU A 217 -20.24 -13.41 -14.06
C LEU A 217 -19.18 -13.49 -15.18
N ALA A 218 -18.38 -12.42 -15.38
CA ALA A 218 -17.23 -12.45 -16.26
C ALA A 218 -16.00 -13.07 -15.57
N ASP A 219 -15.82 -12.85 -14.26
CA ASP A 219 -14.76 -13.47 -13.46
C ASP A 219 -14.86 -14.99 -13.42
N THR A 220 -16.07 -15.56 -13.42
CA THR A 220 -16.21 -17.02 -13.44
C THR A 220 -15.80 -17.60 -14.81
N ALA A 221 -16.10 -16.91 -15.90
CA ALA A 221 -15.74 -17.38 -17.25
C ALA A 221 -14.26 -17.07 -17.59
N LEU A 222 -13.75 -15.88 -17.21
CA LEU A 222 -12.34 -15.51 -17.38
C LEU A 222 -11.45 -16.30 -16.43
N GLY A 223 -11.85 -16.46 -15.17
CA GLY A 223 -11.13 -17.28 -14.20
C GLY A 223 -11.07 -18.76 -14.60
N MET A 224 -12.11 -19.31 -15.19
CA MET A 224 -12.10 -20.67 -15.75
C MET A 224 -11.19 -20.77 -16.98
N SER A 225 -11.17 -19.76 -17.85
CA SER A 225 -10.26 -19.69 -18.99
C SER A 225 -8.80 -19.52 -18.56
N GLU A 226 -8.54 -18.68 -17.60
CA GLU A 226 -7.20 -18.43 -17.04
C GLU A 226 -6.67 -19.64 -16.25
N VAL A 227 -7.53 -20.28 -15.47
CA VAL A 227 -7.21 -21.55 -14.81
C VAL A 227 -6.98 -22.68 -15.82
N ALA A 228 -7.75 -22.71 -16.90
CA ALA A 228 -7.53 -23.67 -17.98
C ALA A 228 -6.19 -23.41 -18.72
N ALA A 229 -5.86 -22.13 -18.98
CA ALA A 229 -4.58 -21.73 -19.56
C ALA A 229 -3.39 -22.07 -18.64
N MET A 230 -3.49 -21.79 -17.34
CA MET A 230 -2.47 -22.16 -16.35
C MET A 230 -2.29 -23.69 -16.24
N ARG A 231 -3.38 -24.45 -16.28
CA ARG A 231 -3.31 -25.92 -16.29
C ARG A 231 -2.65 -26.45 -17.56
N ALA A 232 -2.95 -25.86 -18.71
CA ALA A 232 -2.30 -26.22 -19.98
C ALA A 232 -0.80 -25.93 -19.93
N GLU A 233 -0.40 -24.78 -19.38
CA GLU A 233 1.01 -24.41 -19.17
C GLU A 233 1.71 -25.36 -18.18
N GLN A 234 1.06 -25.74 -17.07
CA GLN A 234 1.57 -26.75 -16.14
C GLN A 234 1.78 -28.11 -16.80
N LEU A 235 0.83 -28.55 -17.62
CA LEU A 235 0.96 -29.82 -18.36
C LEU A 235 2.11 -29.77 -19.36
N ARG A 236 2.30 -28.62 -20.03
CA ARG A 236 3.42 -28.41 -20.96
C ARG A 236 4.77 -28.47 -20.23
N MET A 237 4.92 -27.71 -19.13
CA MET A 237 6.14 -27.71 -18.33
C MET A 237 6.44 -29.10 -17.75
N LYS A 238 5.42 -29.83 -17.29
CA LYS A 238 5.57 -31.21 -16.82
C LYS A 238 6.07 -32.11 -17.94
N GLY A 239 5.53 -32.01 -19.15
CA GLY A 239 5.97 -32.76 -20.31
C GLY A 239 7.44 -32.45 -20.69
N GLU A 240 7.85 -31.18 -20.61
CA GLU A 240 9.25 -30.78 -20.82
C GLU A 240 10.21 -31.38 -19.77
N LEU A 241 9.80 -31.35 -18.49
CA LEU A 241 10.54 -31.94 -17.39
C LEU A 241 10.70 -33.46 -17.57
N ASP A 242 9.65 -34.17 -17.94
CA ASP A 242 9.68 -35.62 -18.17
C ASP A 242 10.58 -35.95 -19.38
N ARG A 243 10.54 -35.11 -20.44
CA ARG A 243 11.44 -35.26 -21.59
C ARG A 243 12.92 -35.05 -21.21
N LEU A 244 13.23 -34.03 -20.43
CA LEU A 244 14.58 -33.76 -19.94
C LEU A 244 15.08 -34.90 -19.03
N ARG A 245 14.22 -35.39 -18.13
CA ARG A 245 14.55 -36.55 -17.28
C ARG A 245 14.85 -37.80 -18.12
N ALA A 246 14.03 -38.05 -19.15
CA ALA A 246 14.28 -39.18 -20.07
C ALA A 246 15.59 -39.02 -20.86
N GLN A 247 15.95 -37.79 -21.25
CA GLN A 247 17.23 -37.51 -21.90
C GLN A 247 18.41 -37.72 -20.93
N MET A 248 18.30 -37.22 -19.70
CA MET A 248 19.32 -37.44 -18.66
C MET A 248 19.50 -38.93 -18.33
N ALA A 249 18.38 -39.68 -18.22
CA ALA A 249 18.45 -41.12 -17.97
C ALA A 249 19.16 -41.89 -19.14
N ARG A 250 18.95 -41.47 -20.40
CA ARG A 250 19.68 -42.04 -21.55
C ARG A 250 21.17 -41.74 -21.49
N LEU A 251 21.54 -40.48 -21.23
CA LEU A 251 22.94 -40.07 -21.10
C LEU A 251 23.63 -40.78 -19.93
N ALA A 252 22.96 -40.89 -18.79
CA ALA A 252 23.50 -41.63 -17.63
C ALA A 252 23.76 -43.09 -17.96
N LYS A 253 22.82 -43.73 -18.68
CA LYS A 253 23.00 -45.11 -19.14
C LYS A 253 24.13 -45.27 -20.14
N GLU A 254 24.33 -44.32 -21.06
CA GLU A 254 25.45 -44.32 -22.00
C GLU A 254 26.80 -44.10 -21.32
N LEU A 255 26.81 -43.28 -20.25
CA LEU A 255 28.01 -42.97 -19.45
C LEU A 255 28.27 -43.96 -18.33
N GLY A 256 27.37 -44.93 -18.10
CA GLY A 256 27.50 -45.92 -17.00
C GLY A 256 27.39 -45.30 -15.60
N VAL A 257 26.67 -44.16 -15.48
CA VAL A 257 26.45 -43.44 -14.21
C VAL A 257 25.04 -43.74 -13.71
N ASP A 258 24.93 -44.26 -12.48
CA ASP A 258 23.63 -44.39 -11.79
C ASP A 258 23.18 -43.05 -11.26
N LEU A 259 21.96 -42.62 -11.69
CA LEU A 259 21.34 -41.36 -11.23
C LEU A 259 20.55 -41.52 -9.90
N ASP A 260 20.39 -42.75 -9.43
CA ASP A 260 19.73 -43.08 -8.16
C ASP A 260 20.72 -43.18 -6.99
N GLY A 261 21.76 -42.33 -6.99
CA GLY A 261 22.66 -42.15 -5.84
C GLY A 261 21.89 -41.56 -4.67
N ASP A 262 21.51 -42.43 -3.75
CA ASP A 262 20.97 -42.22 -2.41
C ASP A 262 21.64 -41.00 -1.75
N VAL A 263 20.87 -39.93 -1.57
CA VAL A 263 21.21 -38.87 -0.61
C VAL A 263 20.82 -39.43 0.76
N SER A 264 21.62 -40.38 1.25
CA SER A 264 21.60 -40.75 2.65
C SER A 264 22.04 -39.53 3.47
N ASP A 265 21.10 -39.06 4.19
CA ASP A 265 21.14 -38.18 5.35
C ASP A 265 22.29 -38.56 6.28
N GLU A 266 23.32 -37.71 6.37
CA GLU A 266 24.29 -37.76 7.46
C GLU A 266 24.38 -36.38 8.13
N GLY A 267 23.90 -36.34 9.41
CA GLY A 267 24.37 -35.43 10.47
C GLY A 267 23.49 -34.28 10.85
#